data_580eee02851093f30b03ae79a5184a19
#
_entry.id   580eee02851093f30b03ae79a5184a19
#
_cell.length_a   1.000
_cell.length_b   1.000
_cell.length_c   1.000
_cell.angle_alpha   90.00
_cell.angle_beta   90.00
_cell.angle_gamma   90.00
#
_symmetry.space_group_name_H-M   'P 1'
#
loop_
_entity.id
_entity.type
_entity.pdbx_description
1 polymer ?
#
loop_
_entity_poly.entity_id
_entity_poly.type
_entity_poly.pdbx_seq_one_letter_code
_entity_poly.pdbx_strand_id
1 'polypeptide(L)'
;MSTNASHFLNFYLPTRIIFQANALCTVRQRLASADKKKALLIMTQGSHQRVPVINELLNQTGEPELIPYVLDRSFKASTEELQTVKAFLKQDNYDAIVSIGGGNVLDFAKVVAICLDEHVDITTVVGSTFEKVTGRLFHIAIPTTFGTGSEVTKGAIIHDVERGIKDGVRGDALFPDEALIDPELGKTLPDNVLRETVFDSFTHAFEATQAVKRNRLMESIAHEALITINRSVARYAAHHFDNEFYHDIAYGALLGGLCVAHVGTCLPHRFEQAFAPLYTLSHGAGLAAFYPKWVALLDEHNVAQRLPQSVNQFDSLSDYVNHLLRDLRLDQLQDTLKETSLSAASVASRITGNTANDPLVHQLGSAMTTRLLQQITGH
;
A
#
# COMPACT_ATOMS: atom_id res chain seq x y z
N MET A 1 -14.91 24.47 15.68
CA MET A 1 -15.75 24.71 14.48
C MET A 1 -15.69 23.45 13.65
N SER A 2 -16.84 22.83 13.30
CA SER A 2 -16.85 21.63 12.46
C SER A 2 -16.32 22.01 11.10
N THR A 3 -15.12 21.54 10.74
CA THR A 3 -14.60 21.63 9.38
C THR A 3 -15.49 20.74 8.52
N ASN A 4 -16.39 21.34 7.74
CA ASN A 4 -17.27 20.61 6.84
C ASN A 4 -16.44 19.69 5.95
N ALA A 5 -16.73 18.38 5.99
CA ALA A 5 -16.23 17.45 5.00
C ALA A 5 -16.52 18.02 3.60
N SER A 6 -15.59 17.90 2.68
CA SER A 6 -15.78 18.37 1.31
C SER A 6 -17.06 17.76 0.74
N HIS A 7 -17.99 18.58 0.27
CA HIS A 7 -19.17 18.10 -0.46
C HIS A 7 -18.80 17.56 -1.85
N PHE A 8 -17.55 17.77 -2.30
CA PHE A 8 -17.07 17.26 -3.58
C PHE A 8 -16.75 15.78 -3.45
N LEU A 9 -17.40 14.98 -4.25
CA LEU A 9 -17.17 13.54 -4.37
C LEU A 9 -16.83 13.21 -5.83
N ASN A 10 -15.63 12.68 -6.04
CA ASN A 10 -15.26 12.01 -7.27
C ASN A 10 -14.79 10.60 -6.90
N PHE A 11 -15.57 9.59 -7.27
CA PHE A 11 -15.24 8.19 -7.08
C PHE A 11 -15.08 7.51 -8.43
N TYR A 12 -13.88 6.97 -8.67
CA TYR A 12 -13.58 6.24 -9.89
C TYR A 12 -12.71 5.03 -9.56
N LEU A 13 -13.19 3.84 -9.90
CA LEU A 13 -12.48 2.57 -9.74
C LEU A 13 -12.78 1.68 -10.95
N PRO A 14 -11.88 1.62 -11.93
CA PRO A 14 -12.05 0.76 -13.12
C PRO A 14 -11.71 -0.71 -12.82
N THR A 15 -11.02 -1.00 -11.72
CA THR A 15 -10.59 -2.35 -11.34
C THR A 15 -11.78 -3.21 -10.95
N ARG A 16 -11.93 -4.37 -11.59
CA ARG A 16 -12.88 -5.40 -11.14
C ARG A 16 -12.32 -6.12 -9.92
N ILE A 17 -13.03 -6.08 -8.81
CA ILE A 17 -12.64 -6.74 -7.56
C ILE A 17 -13.32 -8.11 -7.47
N ILE A 18 -12.53 -9.17 -7.27
CA ILE A 18 -12.96 -10.53 -6.95
C ILE A 18 -12.39 -10.86 -5.58
N PHE A 19 -13.26 -10.91 -4.58
CA PHE A 19 -12.92 -11.19 -3.19
C PHE A 19 -13.51 -12.54 -2.78
N GLN A 20 -12.70 -13.60 -2.75
CA GLN A 20 -13.12 -14.94 -2.36
C GLN A 20 -11.93 -15.84 -2.04
N ALA A 21 -12.15 -16.83 -1.20
CA ALA A 21 -11.17 -17.91 -0.98
C ALA A 21 -10.87 -18.66 -2.29
N ASN A 22 -9.60 -19.00 -2.49
CA ASN A 22 -9.07 -19.65 -3.70
C ASN A 22 -9.26 -18.83 -5.00
N ALA A 23 -9.37 -17.50 -4.90
CA ALA A 23 -9.42 -16.62 -6.08
C ALA A 23 -8.22 -16.83 -7.01
N LEU A 24 -7.03 -17.07 -6.46
CA LEU A 24 -5.81 -17.36 -7.22
C LEU A 24 -5.98 -18.50 -8.23
N CYS A 25 -6.77 -19.54 -7.92
CA CYS A 25 -7.01 -20.66 -8.82
C CYS A 25 -7.76 -20.26 -10.10
N THR A 26 -8.42 -19.10 -10.11
CA THR A 26 -9.23 -18.63 -11.25
C THR A 26 -8.43 -17.85 -12.30
N VAL A 27 -7.13 -17.59 -12.09
CA VAL A 27 -6.28 -16.74 -12.95
C VAL A 27 -6.39 -17.11 -14.43
N ARG A 28 -6.21 -18.37 -14.80
CA ARG A 28 -6.29 -18.82 -16.20
C ARG A 28 -7.67 -18.58 -16.81
N GLN A 29 -8.73 -18.88 -16.04
CA GLN A 29 -10.10 -18.62 -16.48
C GLN A 29 -10.34 -17.12 -16.70
N ARG A 30 -9.78 -16.27 -15.83
CA ARG A 30 -9.91 -14.80 -15.94
C ARG A 30 -9.21 -14.28 -17.18
N LEU A 31 -7.97 -14.70 -17.42
CA LEU A 31 -7.22 -14.35 -18.62
C LEU A 31 -7.96 -14.80 -19.89
N ALA A 32 -8.44 -16.07 -19.94
CA ALA A 32 -9.22 -16.57 -21.06
C ALA A 32 -10.51 -15.75 -21.29
N SER A 33 -11.22 -15.38 -20.23
CA SER A 33 -12.44 -14.56 -20.31
C SER A 33 -12.17 -13.13 -20.82
N ALA A 34 -10.92 -12.65 -20.65
CA ALA A 34 -10.46 -11.37 -21.19
C ALA A 34 -9.78 -11.50 -22.57
N ASP A 35 -9.88 -12.67 -23.23
CA ASP A 35 -9.23 -13.00 -24.50
C ASP A 35 -7.71 -12.78 -24.47
N LYS A 36 -7.06 -13.14 -23.35
CA LYS A 36 -5.61 -13.06 -23.17
C LYS A 36 -4.99 -14.45 -23.37
N LYS A 37 -3.87 -14.49 -24.08
CA LYS A 37 -3.22 -15.73 -24.50
C LYS A 37 -1.90 -15.98 -23.81
N LYS A 38 -1.15 -14.90 -23.47
CA LYS A 38 0.18 -15.01 -22.90
C LYS A 38 0.39 -13.94 -21.83
N ALA A 39 0.58 -14.37 -20.60
CA ALA A 39 0.81 -13.48 -19.46
C ALA A 39 2.20 -13.66 -18.84
N LEU A 40 2.84 -12.53 -18.48
CA LEU A 40 4.00 -12.54 -17.61
C LEU A 40 3.54 -12.64 -16.16
N LEU A 41 3.92 -13.72 -15.46
CA LEU A 41 3.61 -13.95 -14.06
C LEU A 41 4.73 -13.42 -13.18
N ILE A 42 4.55 -12.23 -12.60
CA ILE A 42 5.55 -11.54 -11.78
C ILE A 42 5.34 -11.89 -10.32
N MET A 43 6.38 -12.39 -9.64
CA MET A 43 6.36 -12.74 -8.22
C MET A 43 7.77 -12.72 -7.63
N THR A 44 7.88 -12.71 -6.30
CA THR A 44 9.16 -12.94 -5.63
C THR A 44 9.40 -14.43 -5.38
N GLN A 45 10.68 -14.83 -5.22
CA GLN A 45 11.03 -16.16 -4.73
C GLN A 45 10.30 -16.53 -3.43
N GLY A 46 10.10 -15.54 -2.54
CA GLY A 46 9.38 -15.74 -1.29
C GLY A 46 7.91 -16.11 -1.50
N SER A 47 7.19 -15.43 -2.38
CA SER A 47 5.80 -15.75 -2.71
C SER A 47 5.70 -17.11 -3.41
N HIS A 48 6.58 -17.38 -4.37
CA HIS A 48 6.65 -18.65 -5.09
C HIS A 48 6.80 -19.85 -4.15
N GLN A 49 7.66 -19.72 -3.13
CA GLN A 49 7.92 -20.81 -2.17
C GLN A 49 6.79 -21.01 -1.15
N ARG A 50 6.12 -19.93 -0.74
CA ARG A 50 5.08 -19.98 0.30
C ARG A 50 3.69 -20.34 -0.22
N VAL A 51 3.43 -20.15 -1.51
CA VAL A 51 2.11 -20.31 -2.12
C VAL A 51 2.12 -21.50 -3.09
N PRO A 52 1.83 -22.74 -2.64
CA PRO A 52 1.95 -23.95 -3.46
C PRO A 52 1.11 -23.92 -4.74
N VAL A 53 -0.06 -23.26 -4.72
CA VAL A 53 -0.95 -23.11 -5.87
C VAL A 53 -0.27 -22.42 -7.07
N ILE A 54 0.76 -21.61 -6.84
CA ILE A 54 1.53 -21.01 -7.95
C ILE A 54 2.18 -22.09 -8.80
N ASN A 55 2.75 -23.13 -8.18
CA ASN A 55 3.35 -24.25 -8.92
C ASN A 55 2.30 -25.03 -9.71
N GLU A 56 1.10 -25.22 -9.13
CA GLU A 56 -0.02 -25.87 -9.82
C GLU A 56 -0.44 -25.06 -11.07
N LEU A 57 -0.52 -23.73 -10.95
CA LEU A 57 -0.81 -22.84 -12.08
C LEU A 57 0.25 -22.91 -13.19
N LEU A 58 1.55 -22.93 -12.82
CA LEU A 58 2.66 -22.98 -13.76
C LEU A 58 2.79 -24.35 -14.46
N ASN A 59 2.42 -25.43 -13.79
CA ASN A 59 2.46 -26.80 -14.34
C ASN A 59 1.33 -27.10 -15.33
N GLN A 60 0.28 -26.28 -15.36
CA GLN A 60 -0.81 -26.42 -16.33
C GLN A 60 -0.35 -25.98 -17.71
N THR A 61 -0.52 -26.82 -18.71
CA THR A 61 -0.21 -26.56 -20.12
C THR A 61 -1.42 -25.99 -20.86
N GLY A 62 -1.17 -25.30 -22.00
CA GLY A 62 -2.22 -24.74 -22.85
C GLY A 62 -2.41 -23.24 -22.64
N GLU A 63 -3.33 -22.67 -23.42
CA GLU A 63 -3.68 -21.24 -23.35
C GLU A 63 -4.66 -20.96 -22.18
N PRO A 64 -4.52 -19.83 -21.50
CA PRO A 64 -3.44 -18.82 -21.56
C PRO A 64 -2.10 -19.34 -21.06
N GLU A 65 -1.00 -19.02 -21.77
CA GLU A 65 0.36 -19.36 -21.34
C GLU A 65 0.80 -18.44 -20.20
N LEU A 66 1.36 -19.00 -19.12
CA LEU A 66 1.92 -18.24 -18.00
C LEU A 66 3.43 -18.39 -17.96
N ILE A 67 4.14 -17.29 -18.17
CA ILE A 67 5.62 -17.25 -18.14
C ILE A 67 6.07 -16.65 -16.82
N PRO A 68 6.79 -17.41 -15.96
CA PRO A 68 7.22 -16.89 -14.67
C PRO A 68 8.36 -15.88 -14.82
N TYR A 69 8.24 -14.75 -14.10
CA TYR A 69 9.29 -13.76 -13.87
C TYR A 69 9.51 -13.65 -12.36
N VAL A 70 10.55 -14.32 -11.88
CA VAL A 70 10.78 -14.49 -10.44
C VAL A 70 11.82 -13.49 -9.96
N LEU A 71 11.37 -12.53 -9.18
CA LEU A 71 12.18 -11.51 -8.54
C LEU A 71 12.86 -12.03 -7.28
N ASP A 72 13.99 -11.44 -6.89
CA ASP A 72 14.69 -11.77 -5.66
C ASP A 72 13.79 -11.53 -4.41
N ARG A 73 14.12 -12.21 -3.30
CA ARG A 73 13.39 -12.03 -2.03
C ARG A 73 13.47 -10.61 -1.47
N SER A 74 14.64 -9.98 -1.65
CA SER A 74 14.92 -8.61 -1.20
C SER A 74 14.49 -7.55 -2.21
N PHE A 75 13.72 -7.96 -3.23
CA PHE A 75 13.29 -7.11 -4.32
C PHE A 75 12.70 -5.78 -3.82
N LYS A 76 13.17 -4.71 -4.45
CA LYS A 76 12.58 -3.36 -4.35
C LYS A 76 12.23 -2.91 -5.76
N ALA A 77 11.01 -2.41 -5.94
CA ALA A 77 10.57 -1.87 -7.22
C ALA A 77 11.48 -0.71 -7.63
N SER A 78 12.30 -0.90 -8.67
CA SER A 78 13.30 0.07 -9.12
C SER A 78 13.26 0.32 -10.62
N THR A 79 13.83 1.46 -11.03
CA THR A 79 13.97 1.83 -12.45
C THR A 79 14.85 0.85 -13.22
N GLU A 80 15.90 0.29 -12.60
CA GLU A 80 16.80 -0.69 -13.22
C GLU A 80 16.06 -1.99 -13.54
N GLU A 81 15.26 -2.48 -12.58
CA GLU A 81 14.48 -3.70 -12.81
C GLU A 81 13.35 -3.45 -13.84
N LEU A 82 12.78 -2.25 -13.88
CA LEU A 82 11.83 -1.86 -14.94
C LEU A 82 12.47 -1.87 -16.32
N GLN A 83 13.72 -1.44 -16.47
CA GLN A 83 14.46 -1.54 -17.74
C GLN A 83 14.69 -2.99 -18.13
N THR A 84 15.08 -3.84 -17.17
CA THR A 84 15.32 -5.27 -17.37
C THR A 84 14.05 -5.98 -17.84
N VAL A 85 12.94 -5.81 -17.16
CA VAL A 85 11.67 -6.46 -17.54
C VAL A 85 11.11 -5.90 -18.85
N LYS A 86 11.29 -4.59 -19.14
CA LYS A 86 10.91 -4.01 -20.43
C LYS A 86 11.66 -4.67 -21.59
N ALA A 87 12.95 -4.91 -21.42
CA ALA A 87 13.77 -5.63 -22.40
C ALA A 87 13.31 -7.10 -22.56
N PHE A 88 12.92 -7.75 -21.45
CA PHE A 88 12.39 -9.10 -21.48
C PHE A 88 11.05 -9.18 -22.24
N LEU A 89 10.11 -8.26 -21.95
CA LEU A 89 8.79 -8.20 -22.62
C LEU A 89 8.89 -8.02 -24.13
N LYS A 90 9.93 -7.31 -24.62
CA LYS A 90 10.15 -7.09 -26.05
C LYS A 90 10.61 -8.33 -26.83
N GLN A 91 10.96 -9.41 -26.14
CA GLN A 91 11.43 -10.65 -26.80
C GLN A 91 10.27 -11.53 -27.28
N ASP A 92 9.05 -11.29 -26.83
CA ASP A 92 7.86 -12.08 -27.15
C ASP A 92 6.57 -11.23 -27.07
N ASN A 93 5.46 -11.80 -27.52
CA ASN A 93 4.16 -11.11 -27.56
C ASN A 93 3.36 -11.40 -26.29
N TYR A 94 3.60 -10.64 -25.24
CA TYR A 94 2.77 -10.65 -24.04
C TYR A 94 1.56 -9.74 -24.21
N ASP A 95 0.39 -10.19 -23.78
CA ASP A 95 -0.86 -9.42 -23.78
C ASP A 95 -1.44 -9.18 -22.38
N ALA A 96 -0.82 -9.80 -21.34
CA ALA A 96 -1.20 -9.62 -19.96
C ALA A 96 -0.01 -9.69 -18.97
N ILE A 97 -0.24 -9.12 -17.79
CA ILE A 97 0.58 -9.25 -16.59
C ILE A 97 -0.29 -9.88 -15.49
N VAL A 98 0.26 -10.84 -14.76
CA VAL A 98 -0.28 -11.33 -13.49
C VAL A 98 0.75 -11.05 -12.43
N SER A 99 0.42 -10.28 -11.41
CA SER A 99 1.32 -10.00 -10.29
C SER A 99 0.84 -10.69 -9.02
N ILE A 100 1.72 -11.47 -8.36
CA ILE A 100 1.43 -12.18 -7.12
C ILE A 100 2.46 -11.76 -6.07
N GLY A 101 2.06 -10.93 -5.11
CA GLY A 101 2.99 -10.44 -4.11
C GLY A 101 2.45 -9.37 -3.19
N GLY A 102 3.34 -8.78 -2.39
CA GLY A 102 3.04 -7.60 -1.61
C GLY A 102 3.12 -6.31 -2.43
N GLY A 103 2.95 -5.16 -1.78
CA GLY A 103 2.88 -3.85 -2.42
C GLY A 103 4.00 -3.57 -3.42
N ASN A 104 5.26 -3.89 -3.10
CA ASN A 104 6.39 -3.69 -4.03
C ASN A 104 6.21 -4.43 -5.36
N VAL A 105 5.70 -5.66 -5.34
CA VAL A 105 5.46 -6.46 -6.55
C VAL A 105 4.29 -5.89 -7.35
N LEU A 106 3.20 -5.53 -6.66
CA LEU A 106 2.02 -4.95 -7.30
C LEU A 106 2.33 -3.60 -7.93
N ASP A 107 3.03 -2.72 -7.21
CA ASP A 107 3.46 -1.42 -7.71
C ASP A 107 4.39 -1.54 -8.93
N PHE A 108 5.38 -2.43 -8.85
CA PHE A 108 6.25 -2.73 -9.97
C PHE A 108 5.44 -3.19 -11.19
N ALA A 109 4.54 -4.14 -11.01
CA ALA A 109 3.73 -4.69 -12.09
C ALA A 109 2.79 -3.68 -12.76
N LYS A 110 2.26 -2.70 -12.00
CA LYS A 110 1.48 -1.58 -12.56
C LYS A 110 2.29 -0.78 -13.58
N VAL A 111 3.55 -0.46 -13.25
CA VAL A 111 4.43 0.27 -14.17
C VAL A 111 4.87 -0.64 -15.33
N VAL A 112 5.11 -1.94 -15.06
CA VAL A 112 5.39 -2.93 -16.12
C VAL A 112 4.22 -3.00 -17.12
N ALA A 113 2.98 -2.95 -16.66
CA ALA A 113 1.81 -2.99 -17.54
C ALA A 113 1.74 -1.84 -18.55
N ILE A 114 2.36 -0.70 -18.27
CA ILE A 114 2.40 0.47 -19.15
C ILE A 114 3.77 0.69 -19.84
N CYS A 115 4.81 -0.06 -19.45
CA CYS A 115 6.19 0.24 -19.85
C CYS A 115 6.48 0.07 -21.34
N LEU A 116 5.63 -0.64 -22.09
CA LEU A 116 5.77 -0.81 -23.55
C LEU A 116 5.22 0.35 -24.35
N ASP A 117 4.42 1.25 -23.75
CA ASP A 117 3.97 2.47 -24.40
C ASP A 117 5.15 3.38 -24.75
N GLU A 118 5.14 3.97 -25.94
CA GLU A 118 6.24 4.82 -26.44
C GLU A 118 6.41 6.13 -25.64
N HIS A 119 5.36 6.57 -24.94
CA HIS A 119 5.38 7.78 -24.13
C HIS A 119 5.83 7.51 -22.68
N VAL A 120 6.11 6.24 -22.33
CA VAL A 120 6.60 5.85 -21.01
C VAL A 120 8.11 5.65 -21.05
N ASP A 121 8.82 6.69 -20.61
CA ASP A 121 10.27 6.65 -20.42
C ASP A 121 10.60 6.21 -18.98
N ILE A 122 11.22 5.02 -18.85
CA ILE A 122 11.58 4.44 -17.55
C ILE A 122 12.59 5.31 -16.78
N THR A 123 13.44 6.06 -17.49
CA THR A 123 14.46 6.91 -16.84
C THR A 123 13.85 8.12 -16.12
N THR A 124 12.66 8.54 -16.50
CA THR A 124 11.95 9.70 -15.93
C THR A 124 10.59 9.34 -15.33
N VAL A 125 10.28 8.04 -15.23
CA VAL A 125 8.96 7.56 -14.80
C VAL A 125 8.63 7.96 -13.36
N VAL A 126 9.61 8.00 -12.47
CA VAL A 126 9.42 8.31 -11.04
C VAL A 126 9.02 9.79 -10.86
N GLY A 127 7.88 10.01 -10.23
CA GLY A 127 7.25 11.33 -10.08
C GLY A 127 6.28 11.69 -11.21
N SER A 128 6.20 10.88 -12.29
CA SER A 128 5.33 11.16 -13.43
C SER A 128 3.89 10.70 -13.23
N THR A 129 2.99 11.22 -14.07
CA THR A 129 1.56 10.88 -14.06
C THR A 129 1.11 10.43 -15.45
N PHE A 130 0.43 9.27 -15.51
CA PHE A 130 -0.08 8.67 -16.75
C PHE A 130 -1.59 8.43 -16.61
N GLU A 131 -2.40 9.34 -17.14
CA GLU A 131 -3.86 9.19 -17.12
C GLU A 131 -4.35 8.21 -18.20
N LYS A 132 -3.66 8.18 -19.34
CA LYS A 132 -3.95 7.27 -20.46
C LYS A 132 -2.65 6.85 -21.14
N VAL A 133 -2.61 5.60 -21.56
CA VAL A 133 -1.54 5.03 -22.40
C VAL A 133 -2.18 4.11 -23.45
N THR A 134 -1.54 3.93 -24.59
CA THR A 134 -2.07 3.13 -25.72
C THR A 134 -1.58 1.70 -25.72
N GLY A 135 -0.36 1.46 -25.25
CA GLY A 135 0.31 0.14 -25.23
C GLY A 135 0.19 -0.62 -23.92
N ARG A 136 -0.91 -0.45 -23.17
CA ARG A 136 -1.08 -1.07 -21.86
C ARG A 136 -1.42 -2.56 -21.94
N LEU A 137 -0.70 -3.38 -21.17
CA LEU A 137 -1.01 -4.80 -20.98
C LEU A 137 -2.16 -4.96 -19.96
N PHE A 138 -3.01 -5.97 -20.17
CA PHE A 138 -4.05 -6.34 -19.20
C PHE A 138 -3.40 -6.80 -17.89
N HIS A 139 -3.84 -6.29 -16.74
CA HIS A 139 -3.19 -6.55 -15.47
C HIS A 139 -4.13 -7.16 -14.44
N ILE A 140 -3.81 -8.38 -13.97
CA ILE A 140 -4.44 -9.00 -12.80
C ILE A 140 -3.48 -8.85 -11.61
N ALA A 141 -3.94 -8.18 -10.56
CA ALA A 141 -3.20 -7.98 -9.32
C ALA A 141 -3.71 -8.93 -8.21
N ILE A 142 -2.80 -9.65 -7.57
CA ILE A 142 -3.10 -10.64 -6.52
C ILE A 142 -2.26 -10.34 -5.29
N PRO A 143 -2.80 -9.64 -4.29
CA PRO A 143 -2.09 -9.34 -3.06
C PRO A 143 -1.83 -10.61 -2.26
N THR A 144 -0.62 -10.75 -1.73
CA THR A 144 -0.26 -11.81 -0.76
C THR A 144 0.04 -11.24 0.62
N THR A 145 0.07 -9.92 0.76
CA THR A 145 0.11 -9.17 2.01
C THR A 145 -1.11 -8.26 2.04
N PHE A 146 -1.76 -8.15 3.18
CA PHE A 146 -2.99 -7.39 3.33
C PHE A 146 -2.74 -6.10 4.13
N GLY A 147 -2.09 -5.14 3.49
CA GLY A 147 -1.72 -3.84 4.06
C GLY A 147 -1.93 -2.71 3.05
N THR A 148 -1.15 -2.71 1.97
CA THR A 148 -1.03 -1.56 1.06
C THR A 148 -2.28 -1.24 0.25
N GLY A 149 -3.15 -2.24 -0.03
CA GLY A 149 -4.30 -2.09 -0.92
C GLY A 149 -3.91 -1.69 -2.35
N SER A 150 -2.66 -1.98 -2.76
CA SER A 150 -2.12 -1.56 -4.05
C SER A 150 -2.91 -2.10 -5.24
N GLU A 151 -3.59 -3.23 -5.09
CA GLU A 151 -4.44 -3.87 -6.09
C GLU A 151 -5.64 -3.01 -6.53
N VAL A 152 -6.00 -1.99 -5.75
CA VAL A 152 -7.13 -1.06 -6.06
C VAL A 152 -6.69 0.40 -6.12
N THR A 153 -5.40 0.69 -6.24
CA THR A 153 -4.88 2.05 -6.31
C THR A 153 -4.26 2.39 -7.66
N LYS A 154 -4.26 3.68 -8.00
CA LYS A 154 -3.65 4.25 -9.22
C LYS A 154 -2.25 4.83 -8.99
N GLY A 155 -1.57 4.41 -7.96
CA GLY A 155 -0.22 4.81 -7.61
C GLY A 155 0.70 3.62 -7.51
N ALA A 156 1.96 3.82 -7.82
CA ALA A 156 3.02 2.84 -7.66
C ALA A 156 4.25 3.54 -7.11
N ILE A 157 4.82 3.03 -6.03
CA ILE A 157 6.04 3.59 -5.44
C ILE A 157 7.25 2.91 -6.05
N ILE A 158 8.09 3.67 -6.75
CA ILE A 158 9.27 3.18 -7.46
C ILE A 158 10.53 3.86 -6.91
N HIS A 159 11.60 3.10 -6.80
CA HIS A 159 12.94 3.57 -6.48
C HIS A 159 13.66 3.98 -7.75
N ASP A 160 14.10 5.22 -7.82
CA ASP A 160 15.12 5.66 -8.76
C ASP A 160 16.46 5.62 -8.03
N VAL A 161 17.23 4.57 -8.31
CA VAL A 161 18.49 4.33 -7.60
C VAL A 161 19.54 5.34 -8.04
N GLU A 162 19.56 5.75 -9.32
CA GLU A 162 20.50 6.71 -9.86
C GLU A 162 20.32 8.09 -9.20
N ARG A 163 19.08 8.56 -9.05
CA ARG A 163 18.77 9.82 -8.39
C ARG A 163 18.68 9.71 -6.86
N GLY A 164 18.68 8.49 -6.31
CA GLY A 164 18.54 8.21 -4.87
C GLY A 164 17.20 8.66 -4.28
N ILE A 165 16.12 8.63 -5.07
CA ILE A 165 14.78 9.02 -4.65
C ILE A 165 13.81 7.85 -4.69
N LYS A 166 12.81 7.89 -3.82
CA LYS A 166 11.66 6.98 -3.79
C LYS A 166 10.39 7.83 -3.88
N ASP A 167 9.67 7.74 -4.99
CA ASP A 167 8.44 8.51 -5.20
C ASP A 167 7.43 7.74 -6.06
N GLY A 168 6.20 8.27 -6.15
CA GLY A 168 5.10 7.65 -6.84
C GLY A 168 5.07 7.93 -8.34
N VAL A 169 4.82 6.88 -9.11
CA VAL A 169 4.23 6.96 -10.44
C VAL A 169 2.71 6.94 -10.26
N ARG A 170 1.96 7.79 -10.94
CA ARG A 170 0.52 7.98 -10.66
C ARG A 170 -0.28 8.03 -11.95
N GLY A 171 -1.61 7.94 -11.84
CA GLY A 171 -2.57 8.14 -12.92
C GLY A 171 -3.43 6.93 -13.20
N ASP A 172 -4.55 7.16 -13.88
CA ASP A 172 -5.59 6.14 -14.08
C ASP A 172 -5.11 4.94 -14.91
N ALA A 173 -4.05 5.11 -15.72
CA ALA A 173 -3.43 4.02 -16.48
C ALA A 173 -2.79 2.94 -15.60
N LEU A 174 -2.53 3.22 -14.31
CA LEU A 174 -1.91 2.27 -13.38
C LEU A 174 -2.92 1.40 -12.63
N PHE A 175 -4.22 1.68 -12.69
CA PHE A 175 -5.18 0.77 -12.09
C PHE A 175 -5.06 -0.63 -12.72
N PRO A 176 -4.96 -1.71 -11.92
CA PRO A 176 -5.15 -3.06 -12.45
C PRO A 176 -6.52 -3.22 -13.09
N ASP A 177 -6.66 -4.11 -14.08
CA ASP A 177 -7.97 -4.43 -14.66
C ASP A 177 -8.79 -5.30 -13.70
N GLU A 178 -8.12 -6.22 -13.02
CA GLU A 178 -8.73 -7.08 -12.01
C GLU A 178 -7.85 -7.19 -10.76
N ALA A 179 -8.49 -7.21 -9.60
CA ALA A 179 -7.89 -7.53 -8.32
C ALA A 179 -8.49 -8.86 -7.81
N LEU A 180 -7.65 -9.90 -7.66
CA LEU A 180 -8.06 -11.17 -7.07
C LEU A 180 -7.58 -11.20 -5.63
N ILE A 181 -8.48 -10.96 -4.70
CA ILE A 181 -8.19 -10.92 -3.27
C ILE A 181 -8.58 -12.27 -2.66
N ASP A 182 -7.57 -13.04 -2.32
CA ASP A 182 -7.70 -14.40 -1.77
C ASP A 182 -7.25 -14.41 -0.30
N PRO A 183 -8.19 -14.42 0.67
CA PRO A 183 -7.83 -14.43 2.09
C PRO A 183 -6.94 -15.60 2.52
N GLU A 184 -7.00 -16.74 1.81
CA GLU A 184 -6.17 -17.92 2.11
C GLU A 184 -4.66 -17.62 2.00
N LEU A 185 -4.26 -16.65 1.17
CA LEU A 185 -2.87 -16.25 1.01
C LEU A 185 -2.29 -15.62 2.28
N GLY A 186 -3.13 -15.02 3.11
CA GLY A 186 -2.75 -14.48 4.42
C GLY A 186 -2.21 -15.53 5.39
N LYS A 187 -2.65 -16.77 5.28
CA LYS A 187 -2.20 -17.90 6.11
C LYS A 187 -0.72 -18.23 5.93
N THR A 188 -0.14 -17.78 4.82
CA THR A 188 1.26 -18.04 4.47
C THR A 188 2.23 -16.97 4.96
N LEU A 189 1.73 -15.88 5.58
CA LEU A 189 2.54 -14.75 5.98
C LEU A 189 3.39 -15.06 7.23
N PRO A 190 4.66 -14.65 7.27
CA PRO A 190 5.42 -14.58 8.52
C PRO A 190 4.76 -13.61 9.51
N ASP A 191 4.83 -13.90 10.82
CA ASP A 191 4.17 -13.13 11.87
C ASP A 191 4.55 -11.63 11.84
N ASN A 192 5.83 -11.32 11.65
CA ASN A 192 6.28 -9.93 11.56
C ASN A 192 5.65 -9.21 10.37
N VAL A 193 5.55 -9.85 9.20
CA VAL A 193 4.91 -9.26 8.01
C VAL A 193 3.42 -9.10 8.26
N LEU A 194 2.76 -10.09 8.86
CA LEU A 194 1.34 -10.06 9.15
C LEU A 194 0.97 -8.85 10.01
N ARG A 195 1.61 -8.67 11.18
CA ARG A 195 1.30 -7.56 12.09
C ARG A 195 1.62 -6.18 11.51
N GLU A 196 2.73 -6.07 10.76
CA GLU A 196 3.13 -4.84 10.11
C GLU A 196 2.15 -4.43 9.00
N THR A 197 1.64 -5.39 8.21
CA THR A 197 0.68 -5.11 7.16
C THR A 197 -0.72 -4.82 7.70
N VAL A 198 -1.13 -5.43 8.82
CA VAL A 198 -2.37 -5.07 9.52
C VAL A 198 -2.29 -3.62 10.03
N PHE A 199 -1.13 -3.21 10.58
CA PHE A 199 -0.94 -1.84 10.99
C PHE A 199 -0.95 -0.86 9.81
N ASP A 200 -0.31 -1.20 8.70
CA ASP A 200 -0.32 -0.40 7.46
C ASP A 200 -1.76 -0.17 6.96
N SER A 201 -2.56 -1.25 6.90
CA SER A 201 -3.98 -1.17 6.56
C SER A 201 -4.77 -0.25 7.51
N PHE A 202 -4.49 -0.33 8.83
CA PHE A 202 -5.05 0.58 9.82
C PHE A 202 -4.70 2.04 9.49
N THR A 203 -3.43 2.34 9.19
CA THR A 203 -3.00 3.72 8.91
C THR A 203 -3.70 4.31 7.69
N HIS A 204 -3.93 3.52 6.65
CA HIS A 204 -4.66 3.93 5.46
C HIS A 204 -6.10 4.37 5.77
N ALA A 205 -6.82 3.55 6.52
CA ALA A 205 -8.18 3.86 6.94
C ALA A 205 -8.22 5.05 7.94
N PHE A 206 -7.32 5.06 8.91
CA PHE A 206 -7.26 6.11 9.92
C PHE A 206 -6.90 7.46 9.30
N GLU A 207 -5.86 7.53 8.46
CA GLU A 207 -5.47 8.76 7.78
C GLU A 207 -6.60 9.30 6.88
N ALA A 208 -7.37 8.42 6.24
CA ALA A 208 -8.51 8.85 5.44
C ALA A 208 -9.60 9.55 6.27
N THR A 209 -9.78 9.20 7.54
CA THR A 209 -10.69 9.93 8.44
C THR A 209 -10.15 11.29 8.86
N GLN A 210 -8.83 11.46 8.90
CA GLN A 210 -8.17 12.69 9.34
C GLN A 210 -7.87 13.65 8.19
N ALA A 211 -7.68 13.14 6.97
CA ALA A 211 -7.22 13.90 5.81
C ALA A 211 -8.13 15.06 5.42
N VAL A 212 -7.53 16.12 4.87
CA VAL A 212 -8.27 17.29 4.37
C VAL A 212 -9.22 16.94 3.23
N LYS A 213 -8.81 16.02 2.36
CA LYS A 213 -9.61 15.55 1.20
C LYS A 213 -10.72 14.55 1.55
N ARG A 214 -10.89 14.21 2.83
CA ARG A 214 -11.95 13.28 3.24
C ARG A 214 -13.32 13.76 2.76
N ASN A 215 -14.18 12.81 2.45
CA ASN A 215 -15.56 13.06 2.11
C ASN A 215 -16.45 11.99 2.74
N ARG A 216 -17.76 12.22 2.76
CA ARG A 216 -18.72 11.37 3.48
C ARG A 216 -18.68 9.90 3.04
N LEU A 217 -18.46 9.61 1.74
CA LEU A 217 -18.37 8.23 1.25
C LEU A 217 -17.11 7.55 1.78
N MET A 218 -15.98 8.22 1.67
CA MET A 218 -14.69 7.66 2.13
C MET A 218 -14.64 7.56 3.65
N GLU A 219 -15.26 8.48 4.40
CA GLU A 219 -15.40 8.33 5.85
C GLU A 219 -16.20 7.07 6.22
N SER A 220 -17.29 6.76 5.49
CA SER A 220 -18.06 5.53 5.74
C SER A 220 -17.25 4.27 5.45
N ILE A 221 -16.46 4.26 4.37
CA ILE A 221 -15.56 3.14 4.02
C ILE A 221 -14.44 3.02 5.05
N ALA A 222 -13.84 4.14 5.45
CA ALA A 222 -12.77 4.15 6.45
C ALA A 222 -13.25 3.66 7.83
N HIS A 223 -14.46 4.04 8.25
CA HIS A 223 -15.04 3.56 9.51
C HIS A 223 -15.27 2.04 9.47
N GLU A 224 -15.80 1.51 8.38
CA GLU A 224 -15.96 0.05 8.21
C GLU A 224 -14.61 -0.66 8.22
N ALA A 225 -13.60 -0.10 7.53
CA ALA A 225 -12.24 -0.62 7.57
C ALA A 225 -11.69 -0.68 9.00
N LEU A 226 -11.81 0.42 9.75
CA LEU A 226 -11.32 0.49 11.14
C LEU A 226 -12.04 -0.49 12.07
N ILE A 227 -13.36 -0.66 11.94
CA ILE A 227 -14.13 -1.65 12.72
C ILE A 227 -13.61 -3.07 12.43
N THR A 228 -13.43 -3.40 11.15
CA THR A 228 -12.94 -4.71 10.70
C THR A 228 -11.51 -4.97 11.19
N ILE A 229 -10.63 -3.98 11.05
CA ILE A 229 -9.23 -4.08 11.49
C ILE A 229 -9.14 -4.20 13.01
N ASN A 230 -9.91 -3.42 13.79
CA ASN A 230 -9.95 -3.56 15.25
C ASN A 230 -10.34 -4.98 15.68
N ARG A 231 -11.31 -5.59 15.01
CA ARG A 231 -11.70 -6.99 15.25
C ARG A 231 -10.54 -7.95 14.95
N SER A 232 -9.82 -7.71 13.86
CA SER A 232 -8.63 -8.49 13.50
C SER A 232 -7.49 -8.34 14.51
N VAL A 233 -7.24 -7.11 14.99
CA VAL A 233 -6.24 -6.85 16.03
C VAL A 233 -6.57 -7.56 17.34
N ALA A 234 -7.83 -7.50 17.77
CA ALA A 234 -8.29 -8.23 18.97
C ALA A 234 -8.10 -9.75 18.84
N ARG A 235 -8.38 -10.32 17.65
CA ARG A 235 -8.12 -11.75 17.36
C ARG A 235 -6.62 -12.07 17.34
N TYR A 236 -5.80 -11.19 16.76
CA TYR A 236 -4.35 -11.34 16.76
C TYR A 236 -3.81 -11.38 18.19
N ALA A 237 -4.21 -10.43 19.06
CA ALA A 237 -3.81 -10.38 20.46
C ALA A 237 -4.26 -11.62 21.23
N ALA A 238 -5.41 -12.20 20.90
CA ALA A 238 -5.92 -13.45 21.45
C ALA A 238 -5.31 -14.72 20.84
N HIS A 239 -4.37 -14.61 19.89
CA HIS A 239 -3.81 -15.74 19.12
C HIS A 239 -4.88 -16.59 18.39
N HIS A 240 -5.94 -15.96 17.89
CA HIS A 240 -7.07 -16.62 17.23
C HIS A 240 -7.01 -16.38 15.72
N PHE A 241 -6.36 -17.29 14.98
CA PHE A 241 -6.09 -17.19 13.54
C PHE A 241 -6.99 -18.13 12.74
N ASP A 242 -8.30 -17.89 12.75
CA ASP A 242 -9.30 -18.62 11.96
C ASP A 242 -9.50 -18.02 10.56
N ASN A 243 -10.38 -18.62 9.76
CA ASN A 243 -10.69 -18.13 8.41
C ASN A 243 -11.28 -16.72 8.43
N GLU A 244 -12.03 -16.38 9.47
CA GLU A 244 -12.63 -15.06 9.62
C GLU A 244 -11.58 -13.99 9.92
N PHE A 245 -10.52 -14.33 10.69
CA PHE A 245 -9.37 -13.45 10.88
C PHE A 245 -8.71 -13.10 9.54
N TYR A 246 -8.41 -14.10 8.70
CA TYR A 246 -7.78 -13.85 7.39
C TYR A 246 -8.71 -13.14 6.42
N HIS A 247 -10.00 -13.40 6.47
CA HIS A 247 -11.01 -12.66 5.73
C HIS A 247 -11.03 -11.18 6.15
N ASP A 248 -11.05 -10.90 7.46
CA ASP A 248 -11.10 -9.54 7.98
C ASP A 248 -9.85 -8.72 7.64
N ILE A 249 -8.63 -9.29 7.75
CA ILE A 249 -7.42 -8.56 7.36
C ILE A 249 -7.39 -8.24 5.86
N ALA A 250 -7.83 -9.17 5.02
CA ALA A 250 -7.91 -8.95 3.58
C ALA A 250 -8.97 -7.90 3.22
N TYR A 251 -10.13 -7.94 3.87
CA TYR A 251 -11.21 -6.98 3.66
C TYR A 251 -10.85 -5.58 4.17
N GLY A 252 -10.25 -5.49 5.37
CA GLY A 252 -9.76 -4.22 5.91
C GLY A 252 -8.71 -3.57 5.01
N ALA A 253 -7.78 -4.36 4.44
CA ALA A 253 -6.77 -3.87 3.50
C ALA A 253 -7.39 -3.37 2.19
N LEU A 254 -8.37 -4.08 1.64
CA LEU A 254 -9.13 -3.62 0.47
C LEU A 254 -9.78 -2.25 0.72
N LEU A 255 -10.49 -2.11 1.84
CA LEU A 255 -11.14 -0.85 2.20
C LEU A 255 -10.13 0.27 2.43
N GLY A 256 -8.99 -0.01 3.08
CA GLY A 256 -7.86 0.91 3.24
C GLY A 256 -7.30 1.36 1.88
N GLY A 257 -7.13 0.42 0.95
CA GLY A 257 -6.71 0.72 -0.43
C GLY A 257 -7.67 1.65 -1.17
N LEU A 258 -8.98 1.44 -1.04
CA LEU A 258 -10.00 2.35 -1.58
C LEU A 258 -9.87 3.76 -0.98
N CYS A 259 -9.59 3.86 0.32
CA CYS A 259 -9.34 5.14 0.97
C CYS A 259 -8.10 5.84 0.39
N VAL A 260 -6.99 5.12 0.23
CA VAL A 260 -5.76 5.67 -0.37
C VAL A 260 -6.00 6.13 -1.81
N ALA A 261 -6.74 5.35 -2.61
CA ALA A 261 -7.01 5.67 -4.01
C ALA A 261 -7.76 7.01 -4.19
N HIS A 262 -8.63 7.39 -3.23
CA HIS A 262 -9.53 8.52 -3.36
C HIS A 262 -9.21 9.70 -2.46
N VAL A 263 -8.63 9.45 -1.28
CA VAL A 263 -8.28 10.48 -0.29
C VAL A 263 -6.77 10.71 -0.24
N GLY A 264 -5.98 9.67 -0.46
CA GLY A 264 -4.53 9.69 -0.27
C GLY A 264 -4.16 9.56 1.20
N THR A 265 -2.87 9.79 1.48
CA THR A 265 -2.27 9.64 2.82
C THR A 265 -1.84 10.98 3.41
N CYS A 266 -1.48 10.99 4.71
CA CYS A 266 -1.01 12.14 5.48
C CYS A 266 0.52 12.14 5.68
N LEU A 267 1.02 12.92 6.66
CA LEU A 267 2.44 13.07 6.95
C LEU A 267 3.16 11.76 7.30
N PRO A 268 2.60 10.80 8.07
CA PRO A 268 3.33 9.58 8.42
C PRO A 268 3.87 8.84 7.21
N HIS A 269 3.06 8.67 6.16
CA HIS A 269 3.49 8.05 4.92
C HIS A 269 4.54 8.86 4.15
N ARG A 270 4.44 10.21 4.17
CA ARG A 270 5.47 11.08 3.54
C ARG A 270 6.80 10.93 4.23
N PHE A 271 6.78 10.82 5.56
CA PHE A 271 7.99 10.61 6.34
C PHE A 271 8.57 9.22 6.12
N GLU A 272 7.74 8.19 6.15
CA GLU A 272 8.23 6.83 5.88
C GLU A 272 8.94 6.77 4.51
N GLN A 273 8.34 7.34 3.47
CA GLN A 273 8.95 7.41 2.14
C GLN A 273 10.29 8.15 2.14
N ALA A 274 10.39 9.26 2.88
CA ALA A 274 11.63 10.05 2.98
C ALA A 274 12.73 9.34 3.78
N PHE A 275 12.34 8.58 4.82
CA PHE A 275 13.27 7.82 5.67
C PHE A 275 13.66 6.47 5.08
N ALA A 276 12.80 5.82 4.29
CA ALA A 276 12.99 4.46 3.79
C ALA A 276 14.37 4.19 3.13
N PRO A 277 15.00 5.13 2.40
CA PRO A 277 16.36 4.94 1.90
C PRO A 277 17.45 5.00 2.96
N LEU A 278 17.15 5.46 4.16
CA LEU A 278 18.11 5.77 5.21
C LEU A 278 18.12 4.74 6.35
N TYR A 279 17.17 3.81 6.38
CA TYR A 279 17.06 2.77 7.40
C TYR A 279 16.61 1.43 6.81
N THR A 280 16.66 0.37 7.63
CA THR A 280 16.36 -1.00 7.19
C THR A 280 14.97 -1.51 7.60
N LEU A 281 14.12 -0.66 8.19
CA LEU A 281 12.78 -1.06 8.58
C LEU A 281 11.91 -1.35 7.35
N SER A 282 10.97 -2.26 7.49
CA SER A 282 9.87 -2.42 6.54
C SER A 282 8.94 -1.21 6.59
N HIS A 283 8.09 -1.04 5.57
CA HIS A 283 7.14 0.07 5.49
C HIS A 283 6.23 0.17 6.72
N GLY A 284 5.55 -0.93 7.09
CA GLY A 284 4.66 -0.95 8.26
C GLY A 284 5.38 -0.72 9.59
N ALA A 285 6.61 -1.24 9.74
CA ALA A 285 7.44 -0.98 10.91
C ALA A 285 7.86 0.50 11.00
N GLY A 286 8.21 1.11 9.87
CA GLY A 286 8.52 2.55 9.78
C GLY A 286 7.33 3.41 10.18
N LEU A 287 6.13 3.10 9.67
CA LEU A 287 4.90 3.77 10.08
C LEU A 287 4.67 3.63 11.59
N ALA A 288 4.80 2.42 12.17
CA ALA A 288 4.63 2.20 13.60
C ALA A 288 5.58 3.07 14.45
N ALA A 289 6.79 3.33 13.96
CA ALA A 289 7.75 4.20 14.64
C ALA A 289 7.36 5.69 14.65
N PHE A 290 6.71 6.18 13.60
CA PHE A 290 6.33 7.60 13.45
C PHE A 290 4.95 7.94 14.02
N TYR A 291 4.03 7.01 13.92
CA TYR A 291 2.60 7.24 14.12
C TYR A 291 2.25 7.84 15.46
N PRO A 292 2.80 7.36 16.60
CA PRO A 292 2.48 7.92 17.91
C PRO A 292 2.81 9.41 18.06
N LYS A 293 3.89 9.86 17.42
CA LYS A 293 4.29 11.28 17.45
C LYS A 293 3.30 12.16 16.68
N TRP A 294 2.87 11.67 15.52
CA TRP A 294 1.90 12.38 14.70
C TRP A 294 0.55 12.49 15.39
N VAL A 295 0.05 11.39 15.94
CA VAL A 295 -1.25 11.36 16.64
C VAL A 295 -1.23 12.23 17.90
N ALA A 296 -0.12 12.23 18.65
CA ALA A 296 0.04 13.11 19.81
C ALA A 296 -0.07 14.60 19.43
N LEU A 297 0.47 14.99 18.28
CA LEU A 297 0.31 16.36 17.79
C LEU A 297 -1.13 16.66 17.35
N LEU A 298 -1.84 15.68 16.77
CA LEU A 298 -3.27 15.85 16.45
C LEU A 298 -4.10 16.13 17.71
N ASP A 299 -3.86 15.37 18.79
CA ASP A 299 -4.52 15.54 20.09
C ASP A 299 -4.10 16.86 20.74
N GLU A 300 -2.80 17.19 20.81
CA GLU A 300 -2.26 18.42 21.42
C GLU A 300 -2.90 19.67 20.81
N HIS A 301 -3.05 19.71 19.51
CA HIS A 301 -3.56 20.88 18.80
C HIS A 301 -5.06 20.86 18.56
N ASN A 302 -5.77 19.81 19.00
CA ASN A 302 -7.22 19.63 18.80
C ASN A 302 -7.64 19.73 17.32
N VAL A 303 -6.80 19.26 16.40
CA VAL A 303 -7.08 19.25 14.96
C VAL A 303 -7.63 17.91 14.47
N ALA A 304 -7.61 16.90 15.33
CA ALA A 304 -8.10 15.57 15.06
C ALA A 304 -9.61 15.54 14.77
N GLN A 305 -9.99 14.72 13.80
CA GLN A 305 -11.39 14.35 13.62
C GLN A 305 -11.76 13.27 14.64
N ARG A 306 -12.90 13.46 15.30
CA ARG A 306 -13.41 12.47 16.24
C ARG A 306 -13.92 11.25 15.49
N LEU A 307 -13.49 10.08 15.93
CA LEU A 307 -14.00 8.80 15.43
C LEU A 307 -15.30 8.44 16.17
N PRO A 308 -16.23 7.73 15.50
CA PRO A 308 -17.42 7.19 16.17
C PRO A 308 -17.01 6.22 17.29
N GLN A 309 -17.85 6.13 18.34
CA GLN A 309 -17.61 5.21 19.45
C GLN A 309 -17.54 3.73 19.02
N SER A 310 -18.21 3.38 17.92
CA SER A 310 -18.09 2.04 17.32
C SER A 310 -16.69 1.72 16.78
N VAL A 311 -15.85 2.75 16.54
CA VAL A 311 -14.49 2.62 16.05
C VAL A 311 -13.48 2.81 17.18
N ASN A 312 -13.66 3.88 17.98
CA ASN A 312 -12.73 4.24 19.05
C ASN A 312 -13.46 4.38 20.37
N GLN A 313 -13.09 3.55 21.35
CA GLN A 313 -13.62 3.55 22.71
C GLN A 313 -12.71 4.27 23.71
N PHE A 314 -11.57 4.82 23.26
CA PHE A 314 -10.58 5.52 24.07
C PHE A 314 -10.85 7.02 24.12
N ASP A 315 -10.36 7.67 25.17
CA ASP A 315 -10.56 9.11 25.39
C ASP A 315 -9.73 9.98 24.43
N SER A 316 -8.58 9.46 23.95
CA SER A 316 -7.71 10.12 22.98
C SER A 316 -7.37 9.23 21.80
N LEU A 317 -6.97 9.83 20.66
CA LEU A 317 -6.46 9.08 19.52
C LEU A 317 -5.09 8.47 19.84
N SER A 318 -4.30 9.13 20.69
CA SER A 318 -3.01 8.61 21.17
C SER A 318 -3.18 7.31 21.94
N ASP A 319 -4.16 7.22 22.85
CA ASP A 319 -4.44 6.01 23.62
C ASP A 319 -4.90 4.87 22.70
N TYR A 320 -5.76 5.18 21.73
CA TYR A 320 -6.22 4.22 20.73
C TYR A 320 -5.07 3.63 19.91
N VAL A 321 -4.23 4.48 19.33
CA VAL A 321 -3.10 4.03 18.50
C VAL A 321 -2.07 3.26 19.34
N ASN A 322 -1.75 3.74 20.55
CA ASN A 322 -0.81 3.05 21.43
C ASN A 322 -1.34 1.68 21.89
N HIS A 323 -2.66 1.54 22.10
CA HIS A 323 -3.26 0.25 22.41
C HIS A 323 -3.10 -0.72 21.23
N LEU A 324 -3.42 -0.29 20.02
CA LEU A 324 -3.31 -1.08 18.81
C LEU A 324 -1.87 -1.52 18.53
N LEU A 325 -0.90 -0.62 18.73
CA LEU A 325 0.53 -0.97 18.60
C LEU A 325 0.99 -2.03 19.60
N ARG A 326 0.53 -1.97 20.87
CA ARG A 326 0.81 -2.99 21.86
C ARG A 326 0.22 -4.34 21.48
N ASP A 327 -1.03 -4.37 21.06
CA ASP A 327 -1.73 -5.59 20.66
C ASP A 327 -1.05 -6.26 19.45
N LEU A 328 -0.53 -5.46 18.51
CA LEU A 328 0.27 -5.93 17.37
C LEU A 328 1.76 -6.15 17.70
N ARG A 329 2.21 -5.90 18.94
CA ARG A 329 3.62 -5.99 19.36
C ARG A 329 4.56 -5.14 18.49
N LEU A 330 4.14 -3.92 18.16
CA LEU A 330 4.87 -2.94 17.36
C LEU A 330 5.31 -1.72 18.17
N ASP A 331 4.91 -1.62 19.45
CA ASP A 331 5.17 -0.50 20.35
C ASP A 331 6.67 -0.27 20.62
N GLN A 332 7.50 -1.33 20.61
CA GLN A 332 8.95 -1.21 20.75
C GLN A 332 9.63 -0.46 19.59
N LEU A 333 8.98 -0.29 18.45
CA LEU A 333 9.55 0.39 17.29
C LEU A 333 9.62 1.92 17.45
N GLN A 334 8.89 2.49 18.40
CA GLN A 334 8.83 3.95 18.63
C GLN A 334 10.21 4.57 18.97
N ASP A 335 11.11 3.80 19.56
CA ASP A 335 12.44 4.27 19.97
C ASP A 335 13.54 3.95 18.96
N THR A 336 13.28 3.11 17.98
CA THR A 336 14.27 2.67 16.98
C THR A 336 14.89 3.82 16.19
N LEU A 337 14.17 4.92 16.02
CA LEU A 337 14.62 6.08 15.23
C LEU A 337 15.44 7.08 16.04
N LYS A 338 15.37 7.06 17.37
CA LYS A 338 16.19 7.94 18.21
C LYS A 338 17.68 7.61 18.14
N GLU A 339 18.02 6.41 17.73
CA GLU A 339 19.42 5.94 17.60
C GLU A 339 20.02 6.32 16.23
N THR A 340 19.23 6.89 15.32
CA THR A 340 19.74 7.31 14.01
C THR A 340 20.36 8.68 14.08
N SER A 341 21.57 8.84 13.54
CA SER A 341 22.27 10.14 13.44
C SER A 341 21.67 11.10 12.38
N LEU A 342 20.41 10.92 12.03
CA LEU A 342 19.73 11.66 10.97
C LEU A 342 19.23 13.01 11.49
N SER A 343 19.66 14.10 10.85
CA SER A 343 19.11 15.43 11.15
C SER A 343 17.74 15.63 10.49
N ALA A 344 16.85 16.37 11.17
CA ALA A 344 15.56 16.75 10.62
C ALA A 344 15.70 17.45 9.24
N ALA A 345 16.74 18.25 9.04
CA ALA A 345 17.01 18.95 7.78
C ALA A 345 17.34 17.99 6.63
N SER A 346 18.11 16.93 6.88
CA SER A 346 18.45 15.93 5.85
C SER A 346 17.25 15.12 5.38
N VAL A 347 16.28 14.88 6.26
CA VAL A 347 15.04 14.18 5.93
C VAL A 347 14.04 15.11 5.26
N ALA A 348 13.92 16.36 5.73
CA ALA A 348 12.99 17.35 5.17
C ALA A 348 13.20 17.57 3.66
N SER A 349 14.44 17.55 3.19
CA SER A 349 14.77 17.69 1.75
C SER A 349 14.32 16.51 0.88
N ARG A 350 13.96 15.36 1.50
CA ARG A 350 13.53 14.13 0.82
C ARG A 350 12.02 13.94 0.83
N ILE A 351 11.27 14.80 1.55
CA ILE A 351 9.81 14.70 1.60
C ILE A 351 9.26 15.09 0.24
N THR A 352 8.61 14.13 -0.41
CA THR A 352 7.95 14.31 -1.70
C THR A 352 6.42 14.25 -1.55
N GLY A 353 5.71 14.70 -2.58
CA GLY A 353 4.27 14.66 -2.63
C GLY A 353 3.57 15.79 -1.86
N ASN A 354 2.24 15.67 -1.74
CA ASN A 354 1.41 16.73 -1.18
C ASN A 354 1.22 16.56 0.34
N THR A 355 1.90 17.40 1.13
CA THR A 355 1.73 17.44 2.59
C THR A 355 0.49 18.23 3.03
N ALA A 356 -0.11 19.06 2.16
CA ALA A 356 -1.30 19.85 2.49
C ALA A 356 -2.57 19.02 2.72
N ASN A 357 -2.53 17.71 2.42
CA ASN A 357 -3.62 16.78 2.77
C ASN A 357 -3.64 16.43 4.27
N ASP A 358 -2.55 16.71 4.98
CA ASP A 358 -2.44 16.48 6.42
C ASP A 358 -3.16 17.59 7.21
N PRO A 359 -3.97 17.26 8.23
CA PRO A 359 -4.72 18.24 9.01
C PRO A 359 -3.81 19.19 9.81
N LEU A 360 -2.66 18.75 10.31
CA LEU A 360 -1.70 19.61 11.02
C LEU A 360 -1.14 20.67 10.07
N VAL A 361 -0.68 20.26 8.88
CA VAL A 361 -0.14 21.19 7.88
C VAL A 361 -1.21 22.14 7.37
N HIS A 362 -2.41 21.64 7.13
CA HIS A 362 -3.51 22.44 6.62
C HIS A 362 -3.95 23.54 7.59
N GLN A 363 -4.04 23.22 8.88
CA GLN A 363 -4.56 24.14 9.89
C GLN A 363 -3.48 25.02 10.54
N LEU A 364 -2.26 24.50 10.68
CA LEU A 364 -1.17 25.14 11.46
C LEU A 364 0.03 25.52 10.59
N GLY A 365 0.03 25.16 9.30
CA GLY A 365 1.08 25.53 8.36
C GLY A 365 2.22 24.51 8.26
N SER A 366 3.10 24.72 7.28
CA SER A 366 4.19 23.80 6.93
C SER A 366 5.25 23.64 8.04
N ALA A 367 5.35 24.56 9.00
CA ALA A 367 6.24 24.43 10.15
C ALA A 367 5.96 23.16 10.99
N MET A 368 4.73 22.63 10.94
CA MET A 368 4.37 21.38 11.62
C MET A 368 5.11 20.17 11.07
N THR A 369 5.45 20.16 9.78
CA THR A 369 6.30 19.13 9.18
C THR A 369 7.67 19.10 9.86
N THR A 370 8.31 20.27 10.03
CA THR A 370 9.61 20.37 10.71
C THR A 370 9.50 20.00 12.18
N ARG A 371 8.44 20.46 12.88
CA ARG A 371 8.23 20.12 14.30
C ARG A 371 8.09 18.62 14.51
N LEU A 372 7.30 17.94 13.68
CA LEU A 372 7.12 16.50 13.78
C LEU A 372 8.45 15.76 13.48
N LEU A 373 9.21 16.20 12.46
CA LEU A 373 10.54 15.64 12.19
C LEU A 373 11.48 15.76 13.38
N GLN A 374 11.53 16.94 14.03
CA GLN A 374 12.36 17.17 15.22
C GLN A 374 11.96 16.24 16.38
N GLN A 375 10.65 16.00 16.59
CA GLN A 375 10.19 15.06 17.60
C GLN A 375 10.56 13.59 17.29
N ILE A 376 10.63 13.24 16.00
CA ILE A 376 11.01 11.89 15.55
C ILE A 376 12.52 11.69 15.70
N THR A 377 13.34 12.65 15.24
CA THR A 377 14.80 12.53 15.22
C THR A 377 15.46 12.92 16.55
N GLY A 378 14.72 13.57 17.46
CA GLY A 378 15.25 14.03 18.75
C GLY A 378 16.16 15.28 18.68
N HIS A 379 16.19 15.96 17.51
CA HIS A 379 17.06 17.13 17.26
C HIS A 379 16.28 18.30 16.66
#